data_34b1cca0f2b8a28b8dab40db946ba261
#
_entry.id   34b1cca0f2b8a28b8dab40db946ba261
#
_cell.length_a   1.000
_cell.length_b   1.000
_cell.length_c   1.000
_cell.angle_alpha   90.00
_cell.angle_beta   90.00
_cell.angle_gamma   90.00
#
_symmetry.space_group_name_H-M   'P 1'
#
loop_
_entity.id
_entity.type
_entity.pdbx_description
1 polymer ?
#
loop_
_entity_poly.entity_id
_entity_poly.type
_entity_poly.pdbx_seq_one_letter_code
_entity_poly.pdbx_strand_id
1 'polypeptide(L)'
;MAAAYAQLYPQFQTAYEALGYPGRSFNDRVLVVLDLLIATPDVQGPVKVRRPVINGPVQPSRPWVLYEFEDPALQSLSAGQKILLRTGPVNQRRLEARLIELRRLLANGTPAR
;
A
#
# COMPACT_ATOMS: atom_id res chain seq x y z
N MET A 1 -9.93 13.28 8.13
CA MET A 1 -9.94 11.93 7.50
C MET A 1 -10.45 10.85 8.45
N ALA A 2 -9.92 10.73 9.66
CA ALA A 2 -10.37 9.71 10.63
C ALA A 2 -11.85 9.82 10.99
N ALA A 3 -12.37 11.04 11.11
CA ALA A 3 -13.80 11.26 11.40
C ALA A 3 -14.71 10.77 10.26
N ALA A 4 -14.32 11.03 9.02
CA ALA A 4 -15.08 10.55 7.86
C ALA A 4 -15.06 9.02 7.76
N TYR A 5 -13.90 8.42 8.04
CA TYR A 5 -13.76 6.97 8.10
C TYR A 5 -14.69 6.36 9.16
N ALA A 6 -14.69 6.92 10.36
CA ALA A 6 -15.56 6.43 11.44
C ALA A 6 -17.05 6.56 11.09
N GLN A 7 -17.44 7.67 10.46
CA GLN A 7 -18.80 7.91 10.05
C GLN A 7 -19.29 6.92 8.99
N LEU A 8 -18.41 6.55 8.05
CA LEU A 8 -18.73 5.66 6.94
C LEU A 8 -18.38 4.18 7.24
N TYR A 9 -17.85 3.91 8.42
CA TYR A 9 -17.35 2.57 8.76
C TYR A 9 -18.40 1.47 8.58
N PRO A 10 -19.68 1.63 8.99
CA PRO A 10 -20.66 0.56 8.79
C PRO A 10 -20.80 0.12 7.34
N GLN A 11 -20.70 1.05 6.38
CA GLN A 11 -20.74 0.75 4.96
C GLN A 11 -19.49 -0.01 4.50
N PHE A 12 -18.31 0.41 4.97
CA PHE A 12 -17.06 -0.29 4.67
C PHE A 12 -17.07 -1.71 5.23
N GLN A 13 -17.53 -1.89 6.45
CA GLN A 13 -17.61 -3.20 7.09
C GLN A 13 -18.56 -4.13 6.34
N THR A 14 -19.73 -3.64 5.94
CA THR A 14 -20.70 -4.42 5.17
C THR A 14 -20.13 -4.83 3.82
N ALA A 15 -19.47 -3.92 3.11
CA ALA A 15 -18.85 -4.20 1.83
C ALA A 15 -17.73 -5.23 1.96
N TYR A 16 -16.92 -5.13 3.01
CA TYR A 16 -15.82 -6.06 3.26
C TYR A 16 -16.34 -7.49 3.49
N GLU A 17 -17.38 -7.63 4.31
CA GLU A 17 -18.00 -8.93 4.55
C GLU A 17 -18.59 -9.52 3.28
N ALA A 18 -19.20 -8.69 2.43
CA ALA A 18 -19.77 -9.12 1.15
C ALA A 18 -18.71 -9.60 0.16
N LEU A 19 -17.45 -9.17 0.31
CA LEU A 19 -16.33 -9.62 -0.53
C LEU A 19 -15.83 -11.02 -0.19
N GLY A 20 -16.38 -11.65 0.84
CA GLY A 20 -16.01 -13.02 1.21
C GLY A 20 -15.30 -13.14 2.56
N TYR A 21 -15.46 -12.14 3.42
CA TYR A 21 -14.81 -12.13 4.75
C TYR A 21 -15.87 -11.97 5.86
N PRO A 22 -16.86 -12.86 5.93
CA PRO A 22 -17.92 -12.76 6.94
C PRO A 22 -17.36 -12.87 8.35
N GLY A 23 -17.83 -12.02 9.25
CA GLY A 23 -17.40 -12.00 10.64
C GLY A 23 -16.01 -11.41 10.87
N ARG A 24 -15.31 -10.93 9.82
CA ARG A 24 -13.98 -10.31 9.95
C ARG A 24 -14.10 -8.79 9.98
N SER A 25 -13.28 -8.18 10.83
CA SER A 25 -13.26 -6.72 10.98
C SER A 25 -12.50 -6.06 9.84
N PHE A 26 -13.15 -5.11 9.15
CA PHE A 26 -12.49 -4.29 8.15
C PHE A 26 -11.38 -3.44 8.78
N ASN A 27 -11.61 -2.88 9.98
CA ASN A 27 -10.62 -2.07 10.67
C ASN A 27 -9.35 -2.86 10.99
N ASP A 28 -9.48 -4.13 11.40
CA ASP A 28 -8.31 -4.99 11.64
C ASP A 28 -7.51 -5.17 10.37
N ARG A 29 -8.15 -5.35 9.24
CA ARG A 29 -7.46 -5.47 7.94
C ARG A 29 -6.76 -4.16 7.56
N VAL A 30 -7.40 -3.02 7.80
CA VAL A 30 -6.79 -1.71 7.55
C VAL A 30 -5.52 -1.54 8.38
N LEU A 31 -5.54 -1.94 9.65
CA LEU A 31 -4.35 -1.85 10.52
C LEU A 31 -3.22 -2.74 9.99
N VAL A 32 -3.52 -3.94 9.52
CA VAL A 32 -2.52 -4.83 8.91
C VAL A 32 -1.90 -4.20 7.66
N VAL A 33 -2.72 -3.61 6.80
CA VAL A 33 -2.23 -2.94 5.58
C VAL A 33 -1.40 -1.71 5.92
N LEU A 34 -1.81 -0.92 6.93
CA LEU A 34 -1.03 0.23 7.38
C LEU A 34 0.33 -0.20 7.92
N ASP A 35 0.39 -1.27 8.70
CA ASP A 35 1.66 -1.82 9.20
C ASP A 35 2.57 -2.24 8.04
N LEU A 36 2.01 -2.88 7.02
CA LEU A 36 2.76 -3.28 5.84
C LEU A 36 3.35 -2.06 5.10
N LEU A 37 2.56 -1.01 4.91
CA LEU A 37 3.01 0.21 4.24
C LEU A 37 4.07 0.96 5.06
N ILE A 38 3.89 1.03 6.38
CA ILE A 38 4.84 1.68 7.29
C ILE A 38 6.17 0.92 7.30
N ALA A 39 6.15 -0.40 7.11
CA ALA A 39 7.34 -1.23 7.05
C ALA A 39 8.10 -1.16 5.72
N THR A 40 7.67 -0.32 4.77
CA THR A 40 8.37 -0.13 3.50
C THR A 40 9.83 0.23 3.74
N PRO A 41 10.81 -0.45 3.09
CA PRO A 41 12.22 -0.15 3.29
C PRO A 41 12.58 1.29 2.92
N ASP A 42 13.47 1.89 3.69
CA ASP A 42 14.02 3.22 3.40
C ASP A 42 15.28 3.03 2.55
N VAL A 43 15.17 3.30 1.25
CA VAL A 43 16.26 3.12 0.30
C VAL A 43 16.99 4.45 0.13
N GLN A 44 18.31 4.43 0.39
CA GLN A 44 19.16 5.60 0.21
C GLN A 44 19.62 5.70 -1.25
N GLY A 45 19.53 6.90 -1.81
CA GLY A 45 19.97 7.17 -3.17
C GLY A 45 18.99 6.69 -4.26
N PRO A 46 19.40 6.77 -5.53
CA PRO A 46 18.54 6.40 -6.65
C PRO A 46 18.26 4.91 -6.66
N VAL A 47 17.02 4.54 -6.95
CA VAL A 47 16.60 3.14 -7.11
C VAL A 47 16.78 2.73 -8.56
N LYS A 48 17.55 1.67 -8.79
CA LYS A 48 17.77 1.16 -10.14
C LYS A 48 16.57 0.36 -10.60
N VAL A 49 16.16 0.60 -11.84
CA VAL A 49 15.06 -0.11 -12.49
C VAL A 49 15.55 -0.71 -13.80
N ARG A 50 14.84 -1.72 -14.29
CA ARG A 50 15.14 -2.37 -15.57
C ARG A 50 13.84 -2.58 -16.35
N ARG A 51 13.95 -2.73 -17.67
CA ARG A 51 12.83 -3.14 -18.49
C ARG A 51 12.62 -4.65 -18.34
N PRO A 52 11.37 -5.11 -18.13
CA PRO A 52 11.10 -6.53 -18.14
C PRO A 52 11.35 -7.11 -19.53
N VAL A 53 11.90 -8.33 -19.56
CA VAL A 53 12.05 -9.09 -20.81
C VAL A 53 10.75 -9.85 -21.03
N ILE A 54 10.02 -9.48 -22.07
CA ILE A 54 8.77 -10.14 -22.43
C ILE A 54 9.04 -11.09 -23.60
N ASN A 55 8.94 -12.39 -23.33
CA ASN A 55 9.09 -13.43 -24.33
C ASN A 55 7.71 -13.72 -24.95
N GLY A 56 7.57 -13.45 -26.24
CA GLY A 56 6.32 -13.70 -26.94
C GLY A 56 6.21 -12.88 -28.22
N PRO A 57 5.21 -13.18 -29.08
CA PRO A 57 5.05 -12.51 -30.36
C PRO A 57 4.56 -11.07 -30.22
N VAL A 58 3.94 -10.71 -29.09
CA VAL A 58 3.42 -9.36 -28.85
C VAL A 58 4.35 -8.63 -27.90
N GLN A 59 4.96 -7.54 -28.39
CA GLN A 59 5.80 -6.66 -27.57
C GLN A 59 4.96 -5.45 -27.13
N PRO A 60 5.14 -4.95 -25.90
CA PRO A 60 4.43 -3.76 -25.45
C PRO A 60 4.88 -2.53 -26.24
N SER A 61 3.92 -1.67 -26.62
CA SER A 61 4.21 -0.43 -27.33
C SER A 61 4.91 0.61 -26.46
N ARG A 62 4.80 0.49 -25.15
CA ARG A 62 5.38 1.40 -24.16
C ARG A 62 6.11 0.62 -23.07
N PRO A 63 7.26 0.00 -23.38
CA PRO A 63 7.97 -0.84 -22.39
C PRO A 63 8.46 -0.04 -21.18
N TRP A 64 8.64 1.27 -21.30
CA TRP A 64 9.08 2.13 -20.20
C TRP A 64 8.05 2.25 -19.06
N VAL A 65 6.80 1.94 -19.28
CA VAL A 65 5.78 1.94 -18.22
C VAL A 65 5.77 0.64 -17.41
N LEU A 66 6.54 -0.38 -17.83
CA LEU A 66 6.58 -1.69 -17.23
C LEU A 66 7.89 -1.94 -16.45
N TYR A 67 8.58 -0.87 -16.02
CA TYR A 67 9.84 -1.01 -15.31
C TYR A 67 9.69 -1.83 -14.03
N GLU A 68 10.67 -2.71 -13.82
CA GLU A 68 10.83 -3.48 -12.60
C GLU A 68 12.01 -2.95 -11.80
N PHE A 69 11.99 -3.16 -10.47
CA PHE A 69 13.17 -2.90 -9.67
C PHE A 69 14.27 -3.92 -10.01
N GLU A 70 15.50 -3.44 -10.15
CA GLU A 70 16.63 -4.31 -10.42
C GLU A 70 16.96 -5.19 -9.23
N ASP A 71 16.81 -4.67 -8.00
CA ASP A 71 17.02 -5.43 -6.77
C ASP A 71 15.82 -6.38 -6.54
N PRO A 72 16.07 -7.72 -6.51
CA PRO A 72 15.00 -8.68 -6.28
C PRO A 72 14.25 -8.48 -4.96
N ALA A 73 14.94 -8.01 -3.93
CA ALA A 73 14.31 -7.74 -2.63
C ALA A 73 13.27 -6.62 -2.73
N LEU A 74 13.53 -5.60 -3.54
CA LEU A 74 12.58 -4.51 -3.78
C LEU A 74 11.45 -4.95 -4.71
N GLN A 75 11.77 -5.76 -5.72
CA GLN A 75 10.77 -6.24 -6.67
C GLN A 75 9.76 -7.19 -6.02
N SER A 76 10.16 -7.91 -4.98
CA SER A 76 9.27 -8.83 -4.25
C SER A 76 8.35 -8.15 -3.25
N LEU A 77 8.51 -6.86 -3.01
CA LEU A 77 7.63 -6.12 -2.10
C LEU A 77 6.19 -6.07 -2.63
N SER A 78 5.25 -5.79 -1.73
CA SER A 78 3.85 -5.60 -2.11
C SER A 78 3.70 -4.41 -3.07
N ALA A 79 2.59 -4.38 -3.82
CA ALA A 79 2.32 -3.29 -4.75
C ALA A 79 2.29 -1.93 -4.06
N GLY A 80 1.68 -1.83 -2.88
CA GLY A 80 1.63 -0.60 -2.10
C GLY A 80 3.00 -0.12 -1.65
N GLN A 81 3.85 -1.03 -1.19
CA GLN A 81 5.22 -0.70 -0.81
C GLN A 81 6.04 -0.21 -2.01
N LYS A 82 5.87 -0.85 -3.18
CA LYS A 82 6.54 -0.41 -4.40
C LYS A 82 6.09 0.99 -4.84
N ILE A 83 4.81 1.30 -4.67
CA ILE A 83 4.29 2.64 -4.96
C ILE A 83 4.96 3.68 -4.05
N LEU A 84 5.07 3.40 -2.76
CA LEU A 84 5.73 4.31 -1.82
C LEU A 84 7.20 4.54 -2.20
N LEU A 85 7.93 3.49 -2.56
CA LEU A 85 9.32 3.63 -3.01
C LEU A 85 9.44 4.55 -4.23
N ARG A 86 8.49 4.46 -5.17
CA ARG A 86 8.48 5.27 -6.39
C ARG A 86 8.22 6.75 -6.14
N THR A 87 7.65 7.12 -5.00
CA THR A 87 7.45 8.53 -4.65
C THR A 87 8.74 9.25 -4.26
N GLY A 88 9.80 8.51 -4.00
CA GLY A 88 11.07 9.05 -3.56
C GLY A 88 11.17 9.19 -2.03
N PRO A 89 12.40 9.29 -1.47
CA PRO A 89 12.60 9.19 -0.03
C PRO A 89 11.93 10.31 0.77
N VAL A 90 11.87 11.52 0.23
CA VAL A 90 11.24 12.65 0.94
C VAL A 90 9.74 12.45 1.05
N ASN A 91 9.09 12.15 -0.06
CA ASN A 91 7.64 11.92 -0.09
C ASN A 91 7.27 10.65 0.66
N GLN A 92 8.09 9.60 0.57
CA GLN A 92 7.88 8.37 1.31
C GLN A 92 7.82 8.65 2.82
N ARG A 93 8.78 9.40 3.36
CA ARG A 93 8.80 9.75 4.78
C ARG A 93 7.59 10.57 5.20
N ARG A 94 7.17 11.51 4.35
CA ARG A 94 5.98 12.33 4.63
C ARG A 94 4.71 11.48 4.66
N LEU A 95 4.58 10.58 3.72
CA LEU A 95 3.43 9.67 3.67
C LEU A 95 3.43 8.71 4.86
N GLU A 96 4.59 8.12 5.19
CA GLU A 96 4.71 7.22 6.33
C GLU A 96 4.35 7.91 7.65
N ALA A 97 4.77 9.17 7.84
CA ALA A 97 4.40 9.93 9.03
C ALA A 97 2.88 10.08 9.15
N ARG A 98 2.19 10.34 8.05
CA ARG A 98 0.72 10.42 8.03
C ARG A 98 0.06 9.06 8.26
N LEU A 99 0.63 8.01 7.73
CA LEU A 99 0.12 6.65 7.94
C LEU A 99 0.28 6.21 9.40
N ILE A 100 1.38 6.55 10.04
CA ILE A 100 1.61 6.28 11.46
C ILE A 100 0.57 7.00 12.32
N GLU A 101 0.31 8.28 12.03
CA GLU A 101 -0.70 9.07 12.73
C GLU A 101 -2.09 8.46 12.55
N LEU A 102 -2.46 8.13 11.32
CA LEU A 102 -3.74 7.50 11.01
C LEU A 102 -3.89 6.16 11.73
N ARG A 103 -2.84 5.34 11.71
CA ARG A 103 -2.85 4.06 12.42
C ARG A 103 -3.12 4.23 13.90
N ARG A 104 -2.48 5.21 14.52
CA ARG A 104 -2.69 5.50 15.95
C ARG A 104 -4.15 5.87 16.23
N LEU A 105 -4.73 6.70 15.39
CA LEU A 105 -6.13 7.12 15.55
C LEU A 105 -7.10 5.94 15.35
N LEU A 106 -6.87 5.11 14.36
CA LEU A 106 -7.74 3.97 14.07
C LEU A 106 -7.60 2.83 15.09
N ALA A 107 -6.42 2.66 15.66
CA ALA A 107 -6.20 1.64 16.70
C ALA A 107 -6.83 2.04 18.04
N ASN A 108 -6.82 3.34 18.37
CA ASN A 108 -7.32 3.84 19.65
C ASN A 108 -8.81 4.17 19.63
N GLY A 109 -9.34 4.56 18.48
CA GLY A 109 -10.74 4.89 18.29
C GLY A 109 -11.43 3.84 17.44
N THR A 110 -11.70 2.66 18.02
CA THR A 110 -12.39 1.59 17.29
C THR A 110 -13.74 2.09 16.80
N PRO A 111 -13.98 2.13 15.47
CA PRO A 111 -15.28 2.56 14.96
C PRO A 111 -16.39 1.63 15.38
N ALA A 112 -17.55 2.18 15.65
CA ALA A 112 -18.76 1.39 15.93
C ALA A 112 -19.15 0.61 14.67
N ARG A 113 -19.53 -0.63 14.86
CA ARG A 113 -20.00 -1.50 13.77
C ARG A 113 -21.46 -1.25 13.48
#